data_e67028584c79e3dab919dc8106ef9927
#
_entry.id   e67028584c79e3dab919dc8106ef9927
#
_cell.length_a   1.000
_cell.length_b   1.000
_cell.length_c   1.000
_cell.angle_alpha   90.00
_cell.angle_beta   90.00
_cell.angle_gamma   90.00
#
_symmetry.space_group_name_H-M   'P 1'
#
loop_
_entity.id
_entity.type
_entity.pdbx_description
1 polymer ?
#
loop_
_entity_poly.entity_id
_entity_poly.type
_entity_poly.pdbx_seq_one_letter_code
_entity_poly.pdbx_strand_id
1 'polypeptide(L)'
;LAALKKLAAPEAHVIRDGTRVSIASHLLVPGDIVYLEAGNYIPADVRLLEAINLRVEEASLTGESLPVQKSAASVLEKEVPLGDRKNTAFMGTLVSYGRGHGVVVSTGMHTQLGLIATMLQNVETEETPLQRRLDQLGRTLSIGSLILVGIVFIVALINYTTIGELFTSPLDYF
;
A
#
# COMPACT_ATOMS: atom_id res chain seq x y z
N LEU A 1 -1.02 22.81 9.25
CA LEU A 1 -1.07 21.61 8.38
C LEU A 1 -2.36 20.80 8.56
N ALA A 2 -2.85 20.56 9.80
CA ALA A 2 -4.10 19.84 10.06
C ALA A 2 -5.34 20.59 9.52
N ALA A 3 -5.37 21.93 9.62
CA ALA A 3 -6.44 22.76 9.07
C ALA A 3 -6.46 22.75 7.53
N LEU A 4 -5.27 22.75 6.87
CA LEU A 4 -5.16 22.63 5.41
C LEU A 4 -5.58 21.24 4.92
N LYS A 5 -5.27 20.17 5.65
CA LYS A 5 -5.74 18.80 5.35
C LYS A 5 -7.26 18.68 5.42
N LYS A 6 -7.89 19.42 6.34
CA LYS A 6 -9.36 19.47 6.51
C LYS A 6 -10.06 20.22 5.36
N LEU A 7 -9.37 21.23 4.77
CA LEU A 7 -9.85 21.97 3.60
C LEU A 7 -9.70 21.19 2.29
N ALA A 8 -8.76 20.25 2.23
CA ALA A 8 -8.50 19.40 1.06
C ALA A 8 -9.22 18.05 1.12
N ALA A 9 -10.03 17.76 2.14
CA ALA A 9 -10.80 16.52 2.24
C ALA A 9 -11.92 16.55 1.19
N PRO A 10 -12.00 15.57 0.30
CA PRO A 10 -13.06 15.51 -0.69
C PRO A 10 -14.40 15.39 -0.01
N GLU A 11 -15.37 16.19 -0.44
CA GLU A 11 -16.76 16.15 0.04
C GLU A 11 -17.56 15.15 -0.79
N ALA A 12 -18.62 14.61 -0.17
CA ALA A 12 -19.59 13.76 -0.81
C ALA A 12 -21.00 14.36 -0.65
N HIS A 13 -21.75 14.39 -1.73
CA HIS A 13 -23.16 14.80 -1.69
C HIS A 13 -24.03 13.57 -1.46
N VAL A 14 -24.67 13.49 -0.32
CA VAL A 14 -25.49 12.35 0.09
C VAL A 14 -26.95 12.76 0.30
N ILE A 15 -27.85 11.79 0.22
CA ILE A 15 -29.24 11.95 0.66
C ILE A 15 -29.38 11.28 2.02
N ARG A 16 -29.66 12.06 3.04
CA ARG A 16 -30.03 11.58 4.39
C ARG A 16 -31.34 12.22 4.79
N ASP A 17 -32.26 11.46 5.34
CA ASP A 17 -33.58 11.92 5.74
C ASP A 17 -34.35 12.67 4.62
N GLY A 18 -34.19 12.21 3.38
CA GLY A 18 -34.82 12.80 2.19
C GLY A 18 -34.22 14.13 1.74
N THR A 19 -33.15 14.61 2.39
CA THR A 19 -32.51 15.90 2.08
C THR A 19 -31.09 15.66 1.53
N ARG A 20 -30.70 16.44 0.52
CA ARG A 20 -29.33 16.43 -0.01
C ARG A 20 -28.42 17.22 0.94
N VAL A 21 -27.37 16.57 1.44
CA VAL A 21 -26.40 17.14 2.39
C VAL A 21 -24.99 16.89 1.83
N SER A 22 -24.10 17.89 1.99
CA SER A 22 -22.66 17.69 1.75
C SER A 22 -21.99 17.25 3.04
N ILE A 23 -21.25 16.14 2.98
CA ILE A 23 -20.48 15.61 4.09
C ILE A 23 -19.04 15.34 3.67
N ALA A 24 -18.12 15.31 4.63
CA ALA A 24 -16.77 14.86 4.36
C ALA A 24 -16.77 13.37 3.97
N SER A 25 -16.02 12.97 2.92
CA SER A 25 -16.04 11.61 2.36
C SER A 25 -15.72 10.52 3.38
N HIS A 26 -14.92 10.84 4.41
CA HIS A 26 -14.60 9.88 5.48
C HIS A 26 -15.76 9.56 6.43
N LEU A 27 -16.89 10.31 6.35
CA LEU A 27 -18.11 10.06 7.10
C LEU A 27 -19.13 9.22 6.33
N LEU A 28 -18.77 8.77 5.12
CA LEU A 28 -19.60 7.86 4.33
C LEU A 28 -19.64 6.47 4.97
N VAL A 29 -20.82 5.89 4.96
CA VAL A 29 -21.06 4.53 5.42
C VAL A 29 -21.75 3.71 4.32
N PRO A 30 -21.55 2.39 4.26
CA PRO A 30 -22.34 1.52 3.38
C PRO A 30 -23.84 1.72 3.64
N GLY A 31 -24.62 1.89 2.55
CA GLY A 31 -26.04 2.22 2.60
C GLY A 31 -26.39 3.69 2.35
N ASP A 32 -25.42 4.61 2.45
CA ASP A 32 -25.66 6.02 2.06
C ASP A 32 -25.97 6.11 0.56
N ILE A 33 -26.88 7.02 0.20
CA ILE A 33 -27.15 7.35 -1.20
C ILE A 33 -26.28 8.55 -1.58
N VAL A 34 -25.40 8.37 -2.56
CA VAL A 34 -24.47 9.39 -3.04
C VAL A 34 -24.89 9.90 -4.40
N TYR A 35 -24.89 11.23 -4.56
CA TYR A 35 -25.03 11.92 -5.88
C TYR A 35 -23.67 12.05 -6.56
N LEU A 36 -23.67 11.75 -7.87
CA LEU A 36 -22.51 11.83 -8.74
C LEU A 36 -22.80 12.82 -9.85
N GLU A 37 -21.95 13.81 -10.03
CA GLU A 37 -22.06 14.84 -11.07
C GLU A 37 -20.70 15.06 -11.75
N ALA A 38 -20.70 15.49 -13.00
CA ALA A 38 -19.48 15.77 -13.75
C ALA A 38 -18.54 16.71 -12.98
N GLY A 39 -17.27 16.37 -12.91
CA GLY A 39 -16.22 17.05 -12.13
C GLY A 39 -16.04 16.52 -10.70
N ASN A 40 -16.89 15.64 -10.21
CA ASN A 40 -16.77 15.05 -8.88
C ASN A 40 -15.93 13.77 -8.90
N TYR A 41 -15.04 13.64 -7.91
CA TYR A 41 -14.43 12.36 -7.61
C TYR A 41 -15.42 11.47 -6.87
N ILE A 42 -15.40 10.19 -7.19
CA ILE A 42 -16.25 9.18 -6.56
C ILE A 42 -15.65 8.83 -5.20
N PRO A 43 -16.39 9.05 -4.08
CA PRO A 43 -15.82 8.99 -2.74
C PRO A 43 -15.76 7.59 -2.13
N ALA A 44 -16.47 6.63 -2.71
CA ALA A 44 -16.59 5.24 -2.25
C ALA A 44 -16.98 4.34 -3.42
N ASP A 45 -17.00 3.01 -3.24
CA ASP A 45 -17.57 2.14 -4.26
C ASP A 45 -19.10 2.19 -4.17
N VAL A 46 -19.74 2.55 -5.29
CA VAL A 46 -21.15 2.88 -5.37
C VAL A 46 -21.85 1.99 -6.40
N ARG A 47 -22.89 1.27 -5.98
CA ARG A 47 -23.84 0.60 -6.88
C ARG A 47 -24.82 1.63 -7.42
N LEU A 48 -24.83 1.83 -8.72
CA LEU A 48 -25.70 2.82 -9.36
C LEU A 48 -27.16 2.40 -9.29
N LEU A 49 -28.02 3.33 -8.90
CA LEU A 49 -29.49 3.23 -8.91
C LEU A 49 -30.06 3.97 -10.12
N GLU A 50 -29.42 5.09 -10.50
CA GLU A 50 -29.73 5.87 -11.67
C GLU A 50 -28.44 6.40 -12.31
N ALA A 51 -28.40 6.42 -13.64
CA ALA A 51 -27.30 6.97 -14.42
C ALA A 51 -27.84 7.64 -15.68
N ILE A 52 -27.69 8.96 -15.75
CA ILE A 52 -28.12 9.78 -16.88
C ILE A 52 -26.88 10.23 -17.65
N ASN A 53 -26.61 9.56 -18.76
CA ASN A 53 -25.41 9.78 -19.58
C ASN A 53 -24.10 9.79 -18.77
N LEU A 54 -24.07 9.05 -17.66
CA LEU A 54 -22.94 9.04 -16.73
C LEU A 54 -21.73 8.36 -17.38
N ARG A 55 -20.62 9.10 -17.44
CA ARG A 55 -19.31 8.59 -17.90
C ARG A 55 -18.29 8.80 -16.80
N VAL A 56 -17.47 7.80 -16.56
CA VAL A 56 -16.47 7.79 -15.49
C VAL A 56 -15.10 7.44 -16.08
N GLU A 57 -14.09 8.21 -15.71
CA GLU A 57 -12.69 7.92 -16.04
C GLU A 57 -12.14 6.92 -15.01
N GLU A 58 -11.89 5.70 -15.44
CA GLU A 58 -11.44 4.58 -14.60
C GLU A 58 -10.00 4.16 -14.89
N ALA A 59 -9.24 4.99 -15.61
CA ALA A 59 -7.87 4.70 -16.03
C ALA A 59 -6.94 4.27 -14.87
N SER A 60 -7.13 4.82 -13.69
CA SER A 60 -6.36 4.48 -12.48
C SER A 60 -6.59 3.05 -11.98
N LEU A 61 -7.72 2.42 -12.33
CA LEU A 61 -8.08 1.07 -11.89
C LEU A 61 -8.00 0.05 -13.02
N THR A 62 -8.41 0.43 -14.24
CA THR A 62 -8.52 -0.49 -15.38
C THR A 62 -7.37 -0.35 -16.38
N GLY A 63 -6.66 0.80 -16.36
CA GLY A 63 -5.66 1.16 -17.35
C GLY A 63 -6.25 1.69 -18.67
N GLU A 64 -7.57 1.72 -18.82
CA GLU A 64 -8.24 2.22 -20.02
C GLU A 64 -8.39 3.75 -19.98
N SER A 65 -7.85 4.46 -20.98
CA SER A 65 -7.84 5.93 -21.02
C SER A 65 -9.16 6.56 -21.43
N LEU A 66 -10.09 5.79 -21.99
CA LEU A 66 -11.39 6.30 -22.42
C LEU A 66 -12.41 6.24 -21.28
N PRO A 67 -13.25 7.30 -21.13
CA PRO A 67 -14.32 7.28 -20.15
C PRO A 67 -15.33 6.15 -20.40
N VAL A 68 -15.65 5.39 -19.37
CA VAL A 68 -16.58 4.26 -19.43
C VAL A 68 -18.02 4.77 -19.24
N GLN A 69 -18.91 4.43 -20.17
CA GLN A 69 -20.34 4.69 -20.03
C GLN A 69 -20.94 3.80 -18.96
N LYS A 70 -21.53 4.38 -17.94
CA LYS A 70 -22.19 3.66 -16.84
C LYS A 70 -23.70 3.50 -17.08
N SER A 71 -24.26 2.42 -16.55
CA SER A 71 -25.69 2.10 -16.67
C SER A 71 -26.19 1.39 -15.41
N ALA A 72 -27.16 1.96 -14.76
CA ALA A 72 -27.79 1.36 -13.58
C ALA A 72 -28.57 0.06 -13.91
N ALA A 73 -29.11 -0.02 -15.12
CA ALA A 73 -29.91 -1.17 -15.57
C ALA A 73 -29.09 -2.40 -15.97
N SER A 74 -27.74 -2.27 -16.05
CA SER A 74 -26.90 -3.43 -16.38
C SER A 74 -26.98 -4.51 -15.33
N VAL A 75 -27.41 -5.70 -15.75
CA VAL A 75 -27.32 -6.93 -14.93
C VAL A 75 -26.00 -7.60 -15.26
N LEU A 76 -25.20 -7.87 -14.26
CA LEU A 76 -23.89 -8.46 -14.43
C LEU A 76 -23.93 -9.93 -14.00
N GLU A 77 -23.22 -10.77 -14.74
CA GLU A 77 -22.92 -12.13 -14.33
C GLU A 77 -21.91 -12.11 -13.17
N LYS A 78 -21.71 -13.28 -12.54
CA LYS A 78 -20.67 -13.42 -11.52
C LYS A 78 -19.29 -13.23 -12.15
N GLU A 79 -18.37 -12.61 -11.40
CA GLU A 79 -16.95 -12.48 -11.74
C GLU A 79 -16.63 -11.64 -13.01
N VAL A 80 -17.42 -10.61 -13.25
CA VAL A 80 -17.12 -9.64 -14.33
C VAL A 80 -15.91 -8.80 -13.95
N PRO A 81 -14.93 -8.61 -14.87
CA PRO A 81 -13.79 -7.70 -14.67
C PRO A 81 -14.22 -6.29 -14.28
N LEU A 82 -13.36 -5.54 -13.58
CA LEU A 82 -13.69 -4.21 -13.06
C LEU A 82 -14.15 -3.25 -14.16
N GLY A 83 -13.47 -3.21 -15.30
CA GLY A 83 -13.80 -2.35 -16.45
C GLY A 83 -15.17 -2.63 -17.06
N ASP A 84 -15.67 -3.86 -16.93
CA ASP A 84 -16.97 -4.27 -17.48
C ASP A 84 -18.13 -4.06 -16.49
N ARG A 85 -17.85 -3.68 -15.24
CA ARG A 85 -18.88 -3.40 -14.22
C ARG A 85 -19.54 -2.06 -14.45
N LYS A 86 -20.42 -1.99 -15.48
CA LYS A 86 -21.10 -0.75 -15.89
C LYS A 86 -22.10 -0.23 -14.85
N ASN A 87 -22.55 -1.06 -13.94
CA ASN A 87 -23.52 -0.68 -12.91
C ASN A 87 -22.89 -0.24 -11.58
N THR A 88 -21.56 -0.16 -11.53
CA THR A 88 -20.79 0.23 -10.35
C THR A 88 -19.85 1.38 -10.72
N ALA A 89 -19.70 2.33 -9.82
CA ALA A 89 -18.74 3.41 -9.88
C ALA A 89 -17.75 3.24 -8.72
N PHE A 90 -16.45 3.40 -8.97
CA PHE A 90 -15.40 3.02 -8.03
C PHE A 90 -14.76 4.23 -7.37
N MET A 91 -14.37 4.08 -6.12
CA MET A 91 -13.64 5.10 -5.36
C MET A 91 -12.39 5.57 -6.09
N GLY A 92 -12.15 6.90 -6.07
CA GLY A 92 -10.95 7.53 -6.64
C GLY A 92 -11.01 7.77 -8.14
N THR A 93 -12.11 7.42 -8.81
CA THR A 93 -12.35 7.70 -10.22
C THR A 93 -13.11 9.03 -10.41
N LEU A 94 -13.01 9.65 -11.58
CA LEU A 94 -13.59 10.96 -11.89
C LEU A 94 -14.83 10.83 -12.77
N VAL A 95 -15.92 11.48 -12.41
CA VAL A 95 -17.07 11.64 -13.31
C VAL A 95 -16.73 12.67 -14.38
N SER A 96 -16.55 12.23 -15.61
CA SER A 96 -16.20 13.10 -16.73
C SER A 96 -17.42 13.74 -17.42
N TYR A 97 -18.57 13.05 -17.35
CA TYR A 97 -19.81 13.54 -17.98
C TYR A 97 -21.06 12.96 -17.32
N GLY A 98 -22.16 13.69 -17.39
CA GLY A 98 -23.47 13.25 -16.92
C GLY A 98 -23.65 13.35 -15.42
N ARG A 99 -24.66 12.63 -14.93
CA ARG A 99 -25.01 12.58 -13.51
C ARG A 99 -25.67 11.26 -13.15
N GLY A 100 -25.69 10.94 -11.88
CA GLY A 100 -26.37 9.75 -11.38
C GLY A 100 -26.41 9.75 -9.86
N HIS A 101 -27.00 8.74 -9.29
CA HIS A 101 -26.91 8.43 -7.88
C HIS A 101 -26.87 6.94 -7.65
N GLY A 102 -26.36 6.56 -6.50
CA GLY A 102 -26.24 5.15 -6.16
C GLY A 102 -26.02 4.95 -4.67
N VAL A 103 -26.11 3.70 -4.25
CA VAL A 103 -25.88 3.29 -2.88
C VAL A 103 -24.41 2.93 -2.66
N VAL A 104 -23.82 3.43 -1.59
CA VAL A 104 -22.48 3.05 -1.15
C VAL A 104 -22.48 1.59 -0.74
N VAL A 105 -21.60 0.80 -1.35
CA VAL A 105 -21.46 -0.65 -1.05
C VAL A 105 -20.20 -0.95 -0.26
N SER A 106 -19.13 -0.17 -0.47
CA SER A 106 -17.86 -0.33 0.23
C SER A 106 -17.16 1.00 0.42
N THR A 107 -16.44 1.16 1.55
CA THR A 107 -15.70 2.36 1.90
C THR A 107 -14.27 2.04 2.32
N GLY A 108 -13.35 3.02 2.23
CA GLY A 108 -11.96 2.91 2.70
C GLY A 108 -11.21 1.73 2.11
N MET A 109 -10.58 0.93 2.97
CA MET A 109 -9.76 -0.22 2.57
C MET A 109 -10.57 -1.40 2.01
N HIS A 110 -11.89 -1.39 2.13
CA HIS A 110 -12.78 -2.41 1.55
C HIS A 110 -13.23 -2.07 0.12
N THR A 111 -12.88 -0.89 -0.41
CA THR A 111 -13.11 -0.54 -1.82
C THR A 111 -12.13 -1.27 -2.73
N GLN A 112 -12.38 -1.27 -4.04
CA GLN A 112 -11.47 -1.88 -5.01
C GLN A 112 -10.08 -1.22 -4.95
N LEU A 113 -10.02 0.11 -4.82
CA LEU A 113 -8.77 0.83 -4.62
C LEU A 113 -8.06 0.42 -3.32
N GLY A 114 -8.80 0.27 -2.23
CA GLY A 114 -8.28 -0.19 -0.94
C GLY A 114 -7.72 -1.62 -0.99
N LEU A 115 -8.39 -2.52 -1.68
CA LEU A 115 -7.91 -3.90 -1.91
C LEU A 115 -6.58 -3.91 -2.67
N ILE A 116 -6.46 -3.11 -3.74
CA ILE A 116 -5.21 -2.96 -4.50
C ILE A 116 -4.11 -2.40 -3.59
N ALA A 117 -4.39 -1.37 -2.79
CA ALA A 117 -3.44 -0.80 -1.85
C ALA A 117 -2.95 -1.83 -0.81
N THR A 118 -3.84 -2.67 -0.31
CA THR A 118 -3.50 -3.76 0.62
C THR A 118 -2.61 -4.81 -0.04
N MET A 119 -2.90 -5.19 -1.28
CA MET A 119 -2.06 -6.13 -2.04
C MET A 119 -0.64 -5.58 -2.25
N LEU A 120 -0.52 -4.29 -2.56
CA LEU A 120 0.78 -3.63 -2.75
C LEU A 120 1.58 -3.52 -1.44
N GLN A 121 0.91 -3.31 -0.29
CA GLN A 121 1.57 -3.28 1.02
C GLN A 121 2.08 -4.65 1.46
N ASN A 122 1.41 -5.73 1.07
CA ASN A 122 1.79 -7.10 1.40
C ASN A 122 2.86 -7.68 0.45
N VAL A 123 3.27 -6.95 -0.58
CA VAL A 123 4.44 -7.32 -1.39
C VAL A 123 5.67 -7.10 -0.51
N GLU A 124 6.12 -8.14 0.19
CA GLU A 124 7.43 -8.16 0.84
C GLU A 124 8.45 -7.74 -0.20
N THR A 125 9.31 -6.78 0.15
CA THR A 125 10.40 -6.35 -0.70
C THR A 125 11.35 -7.54 -0.81
N GLU A 126 11.15 -8.41 -1.80
CA GLU A 126 12.07 -9.52 -2.05
C GLU A 126 13.47 -8.94 -2.22
N GLU A 127 14.39 -9.43 -1.37
CA GLU A 127 15.80 -9.07 -1.49
C GLU A 127 16.29 -9.42 -2.89
N THR A 128 16.90 -8.44 -3.54
CA THR A 128 17.45 -8.67 -4.88
C THR A 128 18.50 -9.77 -4.86
N PRO A 129 18.67 -10.56 -5.95
CA PRO A 129 19.72 -11.57 -6.01
C PRO A 129 21.12 -11.03 -5.70
N LEU A 130 21.37 -9.74 -5.98
CA LEU A 130 22.61 -9.05 -5.64
C LEU A 130 22.74 -8.86 -4.13
N GLN A 131 21.67 -8.41 -3.43
CA GLN A 131 21.67 -8.25 -1.98
C GLN A 131 21.98 -9.57 -1.29
N ARG A 132 21.33 -10.67 -1.68
CA ARG A 132 21.60 -12.01 -1.11
C ARG A 132 23.06 -12.44 -1.28
N ARG A 133 23.66 -12.15 -2.44
CA ARG A 133 25.09 -12.44 -2.69
C ARG A 133 26.01 -11.57 -1.85
N LEU A 134 25.70 -10.27 -1.69
CA LEU A 134 26.46 -9.36 -0.84
C LEU A 134 26.39 -9.73 0.63
N ASP A 135 25.22 -10.12 1.13
CA ASP A 135 25.05 -10.59 2.50
C ASP A 135 25.82 -11.89 2.75
N GLN A 136 25.81 -12.82 1.79
CA GLN A 136 26.58 -14.05 1.87
C GLN A 136 28.09 -13.78 1.90
N LEU A 137 28.59 -12.87 1.06
CA LEU A 137 30.00 -12.44 1.06
C LEU A 137 30.36 -11.74 2.39
N GLY A 138 29.52 -10.83 2.84
CA GLY A 138 29.71 -10.13 4.11
C GLY A 138 29.80 -11.09 5.29
N ARG A 139 28.91 -12.08 5.35
CA ARG A 139 28.91 -13.11 6.39
C ARG A 139 30.18 -13.99 6.33
N THR A 140 30.59 -14.39 5.12
CA THR A 140 31.79 -15.21 4.93
C THR A 140 33.05 -14.46 5.36
N LEU A 141 33.17 -13.17 4.95
CA LEU A 141 34.30 -12.31 5.34
C LEU A 141 34.32 -12.04 6.85
N SER A 142 33.15 -11.82 7.46
CA SER A 142 33.05 -11.62 8.92
C SER A 142 33.50 -12.83 9.71
N ILE A 143 33.07 -14.02 9.30
CA ILE A 143 33.51 -15.28 9.93
C ILE A 143 35.01 -15.49 9.73
N GLY A 144 35.52 -15.27 8.52
CA GLY A 144 36.96 -15.38 8.22
C GLY A 144 37.81 -14.44 9.06
N SER A 145 37.39 -13.17 9.18
CA SER A 145 38.08 -12.19 9.99
C SER A 145 38.07 -12.54 11.50
N LEU A 146 36.96 -13.08 11.99
CA LEU A 146 36.85 -13.49 13.39
C LEU A 146 37.74 -14.68 13.72
N ILE A 147 37.87 -15.65 12.79
CA ILE A 147 38.81 -16.77 12.91
C ILE A 147 40.25 -16.26 12.90
N LEU A 148 40.59 -15.33 12.01
CA LEU A 148 41.94 -14.76 11.92
C LEU A 148 42.33 -14.03 13.22
N VAL A 149 41.45 -13.20 13.76
CA VAL A 149 41.64 -12.51 15.03
C VAL A 149 41.82 -13.51 16.17
N GLY A 150 41.02 -14.62 16.19
CA GLY A 150 41.15 -15.68 17.18
C GLY A 150 42.50 -16.36 17.10
N ILE A 151 43.03 -16.67 15.91
CA ILE A 151 44.36 -17.29 15.72
C ILE A 151 45.44 -16.32 16.21
N VAL A 152 45.41 -15.06 15.85
CA VAL A 152 46.38 -14.05 16.29
C VAL A 152 46.38 -13.93 17.83
N PHE A 153 45.20 -13.93 18.44
CA PHE A 153 45.05 -13.85 19.87
C PHE A 153 45.66 -15.11 20.58
N ILE A 154 45.40 -16.32 20.04
CA ILE A 154 45.98 -17.56 20.58
C ILE A 154 47.49 -17.54 20.47
N VAL A 155 48.06 -17.13 19.31
CA VAL A 155 49.50 -17.02 19.13
C VAL A 155 50.12 -16.02 20.08
N ALA A 156 49.47 -14.86 20.29
CA ALA A 156 49.91 -13.87 21.25
C ALA A 156 49.91 -14.41 22.70
N LEU A 157 48.90 -15.19 23.05
CA LEU A 157 48.79 -15.82 24.39
C LEU A 157 49.93 -16.83 24.62
N ILE A 158 50.20 -17.69 23.63
CA ILE A 158 51.27 -18.67 23.68
C ILE A 158 52.65 -17.98 23.84
N ASN A 159 52.92 -16.96 23.03
CA ASN A 159 54.15 -16.17 23.13
C ASN A 159 54.29 -15.48 24.49
N TYR A 160 53.18 -14.95 25.02
CA TYR A 160 53.19 -14.30 26.34
C TYR A 160 53.54 -15.30 27.45
N THR A 161 53.01 -16.52 27.45
CA THR A 161 53.31 -17.57 28.41
C THR A 161 54.77 -18.05 28.29
N THR A 162 55.26 -18.22 27.04
CA THR A 162 56.66 -18.65 26.79
C THR A 162 57.69 -17.60 27.22
N ILE A 163 57.40 -16.31 26.98
CA ILE A 163 58.27 -15.20 27.44
C ILE A 163 58.21 -15.08 28.96
N GLY A 164 57.02 -15.26 29.57
CA GLY A 164 56.89 -15.26 31.04
C GLY A 164 57.72 -16.36 31.72
N GLU A 165 57.79 -17.55 31.16
CA GLU A 165 58.65 -18.63 31.69
C GLU A 165 60.14 -18.33 31.57
N LEU A 166 60.58 -17.61 30.52
CA LEU A 166 61.97 -17.19 30.32
C LEU A 166 62.42 -16.14 31.38
N PHE A 167 61.49 -15.28 31.87
CA PHE A 167 61.78 -14.30 32.89
C PHE A 167 61.60 -14.79 34.35
N THR A 168 60.98 -15.97 34.56
CA THR A 168 60.73 -16.57 35.86
C THR A 168 61.69 -17.70 36.22
N SER A 169 62.70 -18.02 35.34
CA SER A 169 63.75 -18.94 35.75
C SER A 169 64.66 -18.26 36.78
N PRO A 170 64.70 -18.71 38.03
CA PRO A 170 65.54 -18.09 39.02
C PRO A 170 67.02 -18.31 38.68
N LEU A 171 67.84 -17.28 38.91
CA LEU A 171 69.26 -17.36 39.01
C LEU A 171 69.62 -18.29 40.15
N ASP A 172 69.66 -19.59 39.95
CA ASP A 172 70.28 -20.54 40.82
C ASP A 172 71.63 -20.94 40.23
N TYR A 173 72.58 -20.04 40.35
CA TYR A 173 74.00 -20.37 40.36
C TYR A 173 74.75 -19.35 41.19
N PHE A 174 74.68 -19.55 42.52
CA PHE A 174 75.84 -19.28 43.37
C PHE A 174 75.76 -20.13 44.66
#